data_ebf6300b746cfa5a9495d9a2700f8153
#
_entry.id   ebf6300b746cfa5a9495d9a2700f8153
#
_cell.length_a   1.000
_cell.length_b   1.000
_cell.length_c   1.000
_cell.angle_alpha   90.00
_cell.angle_beta   90.00
_cell.angle_gamma   90.00
#
_symmetry.space_group_name_H-M   'P 1'
#
loop_
_entity.id
_entity.type
_entity.pdbx_description
1 polymer ?
#
loop_
_entity_poly.entity_id
_entity_poly.type
_entity_poly.pdbx_seq_one_letter_code
_entity_poly.pdbx_strand_id
1 'polypeptide(L)'
;MPANQDYAILSADLRDALSLDQPPVAICFTDSVPAGIDVPANRAPAGCRFWEDATHATFATSASDHNLCAIGVHTHNLQPSPAQQTDLMDALKVFGDLGYVRPEDIPLIPVLASQPKHVLYSPLADTPLPPDVVLLFVNANQTLILTEATQQVENQNAPAMGRPACAVVPQVMNTGRAALSLGCCGARAYLNILTDSVAIFAIPGAKLEAYAERIVALAKANAVLARFHEIRRRDIGAGHQPTVQDSLQALMNG
;
A
#
# COMPACT_ATOMS: atom_id res chain seq x y z
N MET A 1 -15.05 6.55 -22.42
CA MET A 1 -14.80 6.68 -20.98
C MET A 1 -15.19 5.35 -20.38
N PRO A 2 -14.37 4.67 -19.57
CA PRO A 2 -14.85 3.51 -18.84
C PRO A 2 -16.06 3.94 -18.00
N ALA A 3 -17.02 3.03 -17.82
CA ALA A 3 -18.17 3.23 -16.96
C ALA A 3 -17.71 3.81 -15.63
N ASN A 4 -18.49 4.73 -15.07
CA ASN A 4 -18.23 5.42 -13.82
C ASN A 4 -18.00 4.36 -12.75
N GLN A 5 -16.75 4.03 -12.52
CA GLN A 5 -16.33 3.06 -11.51
C GLN A 5 -16.67 3.71 -10.17
N ASP A 6 -17.51 3.08 -9.40
CA ASP A 6 -17.90 3.65 -8.10
C ASP A 6 -16.79 3.37 -7.07
N TYR A 7 -15.78 4.21 -7.06
CA TYR A 7 -14.66 4.11 -6.12
C TYR A 7 -15.12 4.24 -4.66
N ALA A 8 -16.26 4.86 -4.39
CA ALA A 8 -16.83 4.93 -3.06
C ALA A 8 -17.28 3.53 -2.59
N ILE A 9 -17.93 2.75 -3.47
CA ILE A 9 -18.30 1.35 -3.17
C ILE A 9 -17.05 0.51 -2.96
N LEU A 10 -16.07 0.56 -3.88
CA LEU A 10 -14.83 -0.21 -3.74
C LEU A 10 -14.05 0.14 -2.46
N SER A 11 -14.03 1.42 -2.10
CA SER A 11 -13.40 1.88 -0.85
C SER A 11 -14.13 1.31 0.38
N ALA A 12 -15.45 1.32 0.39
CA ALA A 12 -16.26 0.76 1.47
C ALA A 12 -16.05 -0.76 1.57
N ASP A 13 -16.11 -1.49 0.46
CA ASP A 13 -15.91 -2.94 0.41
C ASP A 13 -14.54 -3.34 0.97
N LEU A 14 -13.47 -2.65 0.59
CA LEU A 14 -12.13 -2.91 1.10
C LEU A 14 -12.02 -2.61 2.60
N ARG A 15 -12.59 -1.48 3.06
CA ARG A 15 -12.57 -1.10 4.46
C ARG A 15 -13.30 -2.11 5.33
N ASP A 16 -14.50 -2.49 4.92
CA ASP A 16 -15.35 -3.40 5.70
C ASP A 16 -14.77 -4.81 5.72
N ALA A 17 -14.36 -5.34 4.56
CA ALA A 17 -13.82 -6.69 4.46
C ALA A 17 -12.51 -6.88 5.25
N LEU A 18 -11.65 -5.87 5.26
CA LEU A 18 -10.37 -5.91 5.96
C LEU A 18 -10.42 -5.25 7.34
N SER A 19 -11.52 -4.58 7.71
CA SER A 19 -11.62 -3.77 8.92
C SER A 19 -10.46 -2.77 9.01
N LEU A 20 -10.28 -1.97 7.94
CA LEU A 20 -9.19 -0.98 7.86
C LEU A 20 -9.46 0.19 8.80
N ASP A 21 -8.46 0.57 9.59
CA ASP A 21 -8.52 1.76 10.45
C ASP A 21 -8.55 3.07 9.64
N GLN A 22 -7.89 3.07 8.48
CA GLN A 22 -7.81 4.22 7.58
C GLN A 22 -8.43 3.90 6.21
N PRO A 23 -8.98 4.89 5.50
CA PRO A 23 -9.47 4.67 4.15
C PRO A 23 -8.32 4.30 3.19
N PRO A 24 -8.59 3.49 2.15
CA PRO A 24 -7.67 3.29 1.05
C PRO A 24 -7.30 4.61 0.38
N VAL A 25 -6.04 4.75 -0.01
CA VAL A 25 -5.51 5.96 -0.66
C VAL A 25 -5.29 5.70 -2.14
N ALA A 26 -5.85 6.55 -2.99
CA ALA A 26 -5.60 6.57 -4.42
C ALA A 26 -4.38 7.43 -4.73
N ILE A 27 -3.49 6.93 -5.60
CA ILE A 27 -2.36 7.65 -6.16
C ILE A 27 -2.52 7.67 -7.68
N CYS A 28 -2.47 8.87 -8.27
CA CYS A 28 -2.53 9.06 -9.71
C CYS A 28 -1.34 9.92 -10.15
N PHE A 29 -0.64 9.47 -11.19
CA PHE A 29 0.43 10.23 -11.81
C PHE A 29 -0.11 11.00 -13.01
N THR A 30 0.21 12.29 -13.12
CA THR A 30 -0.34 13.15 -14.17
C THR A 30 0.60 14.27 -14.57
N ASP A 31 0.49 14.71 -15.82
CA ASP A 31 1.17 15.93 -16.30
C ASP A 31 0.32 17.19 -16.12
N SER A 32 -0.98 17.03 -15.78
CA SER A 32 -1.92 18.13 -15.60
C SER A 32 -2.85 17.86 -14.44
N VAL A 33 -2.82 18.74 -13.46
CA VAL A 33 -3.70 18.66 -12.30
C VAL A 33 -5.11 19.08 -12.69
N PRO A 34 -6.15 18.29 -12.35
CA PRO A 34 -7.54 18.71 -12.60
C PRO A 34 -7.89 20.01 -11.90
N ALA A 35 -8.78 20.81 -12.51
CA ALA A 35 -9.21 22.07 -11.92
C ALA A 35 -9.91 21.85 -10.55
N GLY A 36 -9.62 22.74 -9.60
CA GLY A 36 -10.20 22.68 -8.26
C GLY A 36 -9.48 21.74 -7.29
N ILE A 37 -8.37 21.14 -7.69
CA ILE A 37 -7.52 20.35 -6.79
C ILE A 37 -6.50 21.29 -6.15
N ASP A 38 -6.45 21.28 -4.83
CA ASP A 38 -5.52 22.08 -4.05
C ASP A 38 -4.09 21.54 -4.14
N VAL A 39 -3.12 22.46 -4.01
CA VAL A 39 -1.73 22.12 -3.69
C VAL A 39 -1.60 22.19 -2.17
N PRO A 40 -0.96 21.22 -1.49
CA PRO A 40 -0.88 21.23 -0.04
C PRO A 40 -0.25 22.51 0.49
N ALA A 41 -0.96 23.18 1.44
CA ALA A 41 -0.47 24.41 2.05
C ALA A 41 0.77 24.14 2.94
N ASN A 42 0.82 22.97 3.56
CA ASN A 42 1.93 22.52 4.39
C ASN A 42 2.74 21.50 3.61
N ARG A 43 4.01 21.81 3.40
CA ARG A 43 4.93 20.89 2.73
C ARG A 43 5.33 19.80 3.69
N ALA A 44 4.93 18.58 3.39
CA ALA A 44 5.32 17.42 4.18
C ALA A 44 6.84 17.21 4.11
N PRO A 45 7.48 16.82 5.21
CA PRO A 45 8.92 16.57 5.24
C PRO A 45 9.33 15.40 4.34
N ALA A 46 8.42 14.47 4.03
CA ALA A 46 8.70 13.32 3.17
C ALA A 46 7.47 12.86 2.38
N GLY A 47 7.70 12.24 1.22
CA GLY A 47 6.65 11.81 0.30
C GLY A 47 5.64 10.83 0.92
N CYS A 48 6.09 9.91 1.79
CA CYS A 48 5.20 8.99 2.47
C CYS A 48 4.26 9.69 3.49
N ARG A 49 4.53 10.91 3.93
CA ARG A 49 3.61 11.71 4.72
C ARG A 49 2.35 12.05 3.92
N PHE A 50 2.49 12.29 2.62
CA PHE A 50 1.35 12.54 1.74
C PHE A 50 0.34 11.38 1.72
N TRP A 51 0.78 10.15 1.96
CA TRP A 51 -0.14 9.01 2.03
C TRP A 51 -1.08 9.09 3.24
N GLU A 52 -0.57 9.56 4.38
CA GLU A 52 -1.39 9.79 5.57
C GLU A 52 -2.33 10.98 5.36
N ASP A 53 -1.82 12.10 4.84
CA ASP A 53 -2.64 13.28 4.55
C ASP A 53 -3.75 12.95 3.55
N ALA A 54 -3.49 12.06 2.58
CA ALA A 54 -4.43 11.59 1.58
C ALA A 54 -5.56 10.70 2.12
N THR A 55 -5.47 10.26 3.36
CA THR A 55 -6.61 9.58 4.02
C THR A 55 -7.76 10.54 4.34
N HIS A 56 -7.50 11.86 4.29
CA HIS A 56 -8.44 12.90 4.70
C HIS A 56 -8.65 14.01 3.65
N ALA A 57 -7.78 14.13 2.66
CA ALA A 57 -7.81 15.23 1.69
C ALA A 57 -7.38 14.80 0.29
N THR A 58 -7.91 15.51 -0.72
CA THR A 58 -7.47 15.40 -2.12
C THR A 58 -6.57 16.58 -2.46
N PHE A 59 -5.36 16.29 -2.93
CA PHE A 59 -4.38 17.30 -3.30
C PHE A 59 -3.40 16.76 -4.35
N ALA A 60 -2.66 17.66 -5.01
CA ALA A 60 -1.61 17.32 -5.95
C ALA A 60 -0.26 17.85 -5.47
N THR A 61 0.80 17.09 -5.73
CA THR A 61 2.18 17.47 -5.42
C THR A 61 3.05 17.46 -6.67
N SER A 62 4.15 18.19 -6.60
CA SER A 62 5.24 18.20 -7.59
C SER A 62 6.58 17.89 -6.91
N ALA A 63 7.67 17.86 -7.65
CA ALA A 63 9.00 17.66 -7.07
C ALA A 63 9.32 18.68 -5.96
N SER A 64 8.87 19.94 -6.10
CA SER A 64 9.13 20.99 -5.12
C SER A 64 8.44 20.77 -3.77
N ASP A 65 7.40 19.95 -3.71
CA ASP A 65 6.66 19.68 -2.48
C ASP A 65 7.33 18.57 -1.64
N HIS A 66 8.25 17.83 -2.23
CA HIS A 66 9.05 16.79 -1.58
C HIS A 66 10.38 17.35 -1.02
N ASN A 67 10.34 18.49 -0.35
CA ASN A 67 11.54 19.25 0.04
C ASN A 67 12.52 18.48 0.92
N LEU A 68 12.04 17.59 1.77
CA LEU A 68 12.85 16.86 2.74
C LEU A 68 12.85 15.35 2.47
N CYS A 69 12.52 14.95 1.22
CA CYS A 69 12.50 13.55 0.81
C CYS A 69 13.03 13.39 -0.64
N ALA A 70 14.32 13.56 -0.81
CA ALA A 70 14.99 13.36 -2.09
C ALA A 70 14.78 11.94 -2.65
N ILE A 71 14.69 10.92 -1.77
CA ILE A 71 14.41 9.53 -2.15
C ILE A 71 13.01 9.39 -2.75
N GLY A 72 12.01 10.09 -2.20
CA GLY A 72 10.64 10.09 -2.76
C GLY A 72 10.59 10.71 -4.15
N VAL A 73 11.27 11.84 -4.36
CA VAL A 73 11.42 12.47 -5.68
C VAL A 73 12.08 11.51 -6.68
N HIS A 74 13.15 10.84 -6.25
CA HIS A 74 13.89 9.90 -7.08
C HIS A 74 13.03 8.68 -7.47
N THR A 75 12.42 8.03 -6.49
CA THR A 75 11.63 6.81 -6.75
C THR A 75 10.40 7.07 -7.61
N HIS A 76 9.75 8.22 -7.45
CA HIS A 76 8.62 8.63 -8.29
C HIS A 76 9.05 9.27 -9.63
N ASN A 77 10.35 9.33 -9.91
CA ASN A 77 10.94 9.92 -11.12
C ASN A 77 10.43 11.34 -11.40
N LEU A 78 10.17 12.10 -10.36
CA LEU A 78 9.87 13.53 -10.49
C LEU A 78 11.15 14.28 -10.81
N GLN A 79 11.05 15.44 -11.45
CA GLN A 79 12.23 16.21 -11.84
C GLN A 79 12.86 16.89 -10.61
N PRO A 80 13.93 16.32 -10.01
CA PRO A 80 14.55 16.91 -8.83
C PRO A 80 15.32 18.18 -9.18
N SER A 81 15.30 19.15 -8.26
CA SER A 81 16.22 20.27 -8.31
C SER A 81 17.67 19.82 -8.05
N PRO A 82 18.70 20.62 -8.42
CA PRO A 82 20.09 20.29 -8.08
C PRO A 82 20.32 20.08 -6.58
N ALA A 83 19.62 20.84 -5.73
CA ALA A 83 19.71 20.66 -4.26
C ALA A 83 19.14 19.31 -3.83
N GLN A 84 18.01 18.87 -4.36
CA GLN A 84 17.44 17.55 -4.06
C GLN A 84 18.31 16.40 -4.58
N GLN A 85 19.02 16.60 -5.72
CA GLN A 85 19.98 15.61 -6.21
C GLN A 85 21.18 15.48 -5.25
N THR A 86 21.70 16.59 -4.75
CA THR A 86 22.79 16.61 -3.77
C THR A 86 22.34 15.89 -2.48
N ASP A 87 21.17 16.24 -1.95
CA ASP A 87 20.62 15.66 -0.74
C ASP A 87 20.40 14.13 -0.89
N LEU A 88 19.97 13.67 -2.06
CA LEU A 88 19.87 12.23 -2.35
C LEU A 88 21.23 11.52 -2.25
N MET A 89 22.27 12.11 -2.87
CA MET A 89 23.60 11.53 -2.87
C MET A 89 24.19 11.51 -1.46
N ASP A 90 23.98 12.57 -0.68
CA ASP A 90 24.42 12.66 0.70
C ASP A 90 23.70 11.61 1.59
N ALA A 91 22.38 11.44 1.41
CA ALA A 91 21.61 10.42 2.11
C ALA A 91 22.10 9.00 1.77
N LEU A 92 22.32 8.70 0.49
CA LEU A 92 22.83 7.39 0.06
C LEU A 92 24.23 7.12 0.60
N LYS A 93 25.10 8.16 0.62
CA LYS A 93 26.43 8.05 1.22
C LYS A 93 26.36 7.74 2.71
N VAL A 94 25.56 8.46 3.48
CA VAL A 94 25.38 8.22 4.92
C VAL A 94 24.88 6.80 5.17
N PHE A 95 23.89 6.32 4.45
CA PHE A 95 23.37 4.96 4.61
C PHE A 95 24.39 3.89 4.21
N GLY A 96 25.22 4.19 3.20
CA GLY A 96 26.33 3.31 2.78
C GLY A 96 27.43 3.25 3.84
N ASP A 97 27.88 4.39 4.34
CA ASP A 97 28.93 4.49 5.38
C ASP A 97 28.50 3.77 6.69
N LEU A 98 27.20 3.78 7.01
CA LEU A 98 26.63 3.05 8.14
C LEU A 98 26.42 1.54 7.86
N GLY A 99 26.66 1.07 6.64
CA GLY A 99 26.40 -0.31 6.22
C GLY A 99 24.93 -0.69 6.13
N TYR A 100 24.01 0.30 6.10
CA TYR A 100 22.56 0.06 6.00
C TYR A 100 22.11 -0.23 4.57
N VAL A 101 22.74 0.40 3.59
CA VAL A 101 22.52 0.17 2.15
C VAL A 101 23.88 -0.11 1.50
N ARG A 102 23.98 -1.20 0.77
CA ARG A 102 25.19 -1.48 0.00
C ARG A 102 25.14 -0.72 -1.33
N PRO A 103 26.27 -0.19 -1.83
CA PRO A 103 26.30 0.53 -3.11
C PRO A 103 25.70 -0.28 -4.28
N GLU A 104 25.92 -1.59 -4.31
CA GLU A 104 25.40 -2.49 -5.32
C GLU A 104 23.87 -2.69 -5.24
N ASP A 105 23.24 -2.37 -4.12
CA ASP A 105 21.79 -2.47 -3.96
C ASP A 105 21.06 -1.21 -4.44
N ILE A 106 21.75 -0.08 -4.58
CA ILE A 106 21.13 1.20 -5.00
C ILE A 106 20.44 1.08 -6.36
N PRO A 107 21.04 0.48 -7.40
CA PRO A 107 20.38 0.31 -8.70
C PRO A 107 19.16 -0.62 -8.68
N LEU A 108 18.97 -1.38 -7.59
CA LEU A 108 17.82 -2.27 -7.42
C LEU A 108 16.61 -1.55 -6.81
N ILE A 109 16.77 -0.29 -6.37
CA ILE A 109 15.65 0.51 -5.87
C ILE A 109 14.72 0.84 -7.05
N PRO A 110 13.45 0.44 -7.01
CA PRO A 110 12.51 0.74 -8.08
C PRO A 110 12.35 2.27 -8.28
N VAL A 111 12.48 2.69 -9.52
CA VAL A 111 12.20 4.06 -9.95
C VAL A 111 11.09 3.97 -11.00
N LEU A 112 10.13 4.88 -10.96
CA LEU A 112 9.04 4.94 -11.91
C LEU A 112 9.57 5.06 -13.34
N ALA A 113 9.09 4.22 -14.24
CA ALA A 113 9.55 4.21 -15.63
C ALA A 113 9.11 5.47 -16.41
N SER A 114 7.93 6.02 -16.10
CA SER A 114 7.46 7.32 -16.63
C SER A 114 8.02 8.49 -15.80
N GLN A 115 7.95 9.70 -16.37
CA GLN A 115 8.40 10.93 -15.71
C GLN A 115 7.23 11.91 -15.61
N PRO A 116 6.32 11.73 -14.63
CA PRO A 116 5.18 12.61 -14.42
C PRO A 116 5.62 13.96 -13.83
N LYS A 117 4.80 15.00 -14.03
CA LYS A 117 5.02 16.31 -13.41
C LYS A 117 4.43 16.40 -12.01
N HIS A 118 3.32 15.67 -11.77
CA HIS A 118 2.54 15.73 -10.55
C HIS A 118 2.15 14.34 -10.09
N VAL A 119 1.96 14.23 -8.77
CA VAL A 119 1.30 13.10 -8.13
C VAL A 119 0.05 13.63 -7.45
N LEU A 120 -1.10 13.08 -7.79
CA LEU A 120 -2.37 13.36 -7.14
C LEU A 120 -2.64 12.28 -6.11
N TYR A 121 -2.99 12.70 -4.92
CA TYR A 121 -3.35 11.87 -3.78
C TYR A 121 -4.76 12.16 -3.32
N SER A 122 -5.52 11.14 -2.92
CA SER A 122 -6.87 11.30 -2.39
C SER A 122 -7.30 10.08 -1.58
N PRO A 123 -8.33 10.18 -0.73
CA PRO A 123 -9.08 9.00 -0.34
C PRO A 123 -9.59 8.31 -1.61
N LEU A 124 -9.59 6.97 -1.65
CA LEU A 124 -10.05 6.24 -2.83
C LEU A 124 -11.49 6.61 -3.23
N ALA A 125 -12.35 6.84 -2.23
CA ALA A 125 -13.75 7.21 -2.46
C ALA A 125 -13.92 8.54 -3.21
N ASP A 126 -12.95 9.45 -3.07
CA ASP A 126 -13.03 10.83 -3.57
C ASP A 126 -12.09 11.08 -4.75
N THR A 127 -11.49 10.02 -5.31
CA THR A 127 -10.51 10.18 -6.38
C THR A 127 -11.11 10.79 -7.65
N PRO A 128 -10.57 11.92 -8.15
CA PRO A 128 -11.08 12.55 -9.37
C PRO A 128 -10.58 11.89 -10.66
N LEU A 129 -9.58 11.01 -10.55
CA LEU A 129 -8.98 10.27 -11.66
C LEU A 129 -8.95 8.78 -11.34
N PRO A 130 -8.96 7.90 -12.37
CA PRO A 130 -8.67 6.50 -12.16
C PRO A 130 -7.32 6.35 -11.46
N PRO A 131 -7.24 5.61 -10.33
CA PRO A 131 -5.99 5.45 -9.62
C PRO A 131 -5.02 4.57 -10.41
N ASP A 132 -3.76 4.97 -10.44
CA ASP A 132 -2.66 4.12 -10.91
C ASP A 132 -2.31 3.07 -9.85
N VAL A 133 -2.32 3.49 -8.59
CA VAL A 133 -2.02 2.64 -7.43
C VAL A 133 -3.01 2.96 -6.30
N VAL A 134 -3.47 1.92 -5.60
CA VAL A 134 -4.23 2.06 -4.36
C VAL A 134 -3.39 1.54 -3.20
N LEU A 135 -3.16 2.40 -2.18
CA LEU A 135 -2.44 2.04 -0.96
C LEU A 135 -3.39 1.71 0.18
N LEU A 136 -3.04 0.68 0.93
CA LEU A 136 -3.71 0.26 2.15
C LEU A 136 -2.71 0.25 3.31
N PHE A 137 -3.09 0.85 4.44
CA PHE A 137 -2.37 0.71 5.70
C PHE A 137 -2.88 -0.55 6.41
N VAL A 138 -2.01 -1.55 6.58
CA VAL A 138 -2.43 -2.91 6.95
C VAL A 138 -1.59 -3.49 8.08
N ASN A 139 -2.21 -4.32 8.89
CA ASN A 139 -1.54 -5.17 9.87
C ASN A 139 -1.29 -6.59 9.30
N ALA A 140 -0.71 -7.46 10.11
CA ALA A 140 -0.38 -8.82 9.69
C ALA A 140 -1.61 -9.67 9.30
N ASN A 141 -2.73 -9.54 10.03
CA ASN A 141 -3.95 -10.30 9.71
C ASN A 141 -4.57 -9.84 8.39
N GLN A 142 -4.59 -8.54 8.14
CA GLN A 142 -5.06 -7.97 6.88
C GLN A 142 -4.13 -8.36 5.73
N THR A 143 -2.82 -8.35 5.97
CA THR A 143 -1.81 -8.78 4.98
C THR A 143 -1.97 -10.24 4.59
N LEU A 144 -2.37 -11.13 5.52
CA LEU A 144 -2.68 -12.53 5.20
C LEU A 144 -3.74 -12.63 4.10
N ILE A 145 -4.89 -11.95 4.27
CA ILE A 145 -5.97 -11.94 3.28
C ILE A 145 -5.50 -11.37 1.94
N LEU A 146 -4.73 -10.29 1.98
CA LEU A 146 -4.20 -9.63 0.79
C LEU A 146 -3.19 -10.51 0.03
N THR A 147 -2.40 -11.30 0.74
CA THR A 147 -1.48 -12.26 0.12
C THR A 147 -2.24 -13.36 -0.63
N GLU A 148 -3.29 -13.90 -0.02
CA GLU A 148 -4.18 -14.88 -0.67
C GLU A 148 -4.91 -14.27 -1.89
N ALA A 149 -5.37 -13.01 -1.77
CA ALA A 149 -5.96 -12.29 -2.90
C ALA A 149 -4.94 -12.10 -4.04
N THR A 150 -3.69 -11.76 -3.72
CA THR A 150 -2.62 -11.61 -4.70
C THR A 150 -2.38 -12.92 -5.45
N GLN A 151 -2.35 -14.05 -4.76
CA GLN A 151 -2.21 -15.36 -5.41
C GLN A 151 -3.35 -15.63 -6.38
N GLN A 152 -4.58 -15.32 -5.99
CA GLN A 152 -5.77 -15.61 -6.81
C GLN A 152 -5.94 -14.64 -7.99
N VAL A 153 -5.56 -13.37 -7.82
CA VAL A 153 -5.68 -12.36 -8.89
C VAL A 153 -4.47 -12.37 -9.84
N GLU A 154 -3.27 -12.64 -9.33
CA GLU A 154 -2.04 -12.48 -10.09
C GLU A 154 -1.28 -13.80 -10.36
N ASN A 155 -1.77 -14.92 -9.82
CA ASN A 155 -1.06 -16.21 -9.84
C ASN A 155 0.37 -16.10 -9.28
N GLN A 156 0.52 -15.35 -8.17
CA GLN A 156 1.78 -15.10 -7.48
C GLN A 156 1.68 -15.56 -6.03
N ASN A 157 2.72 -16.20 -5.53
CA ASN A 157 2.74 -16.69 -4.14
C ASN A 157 2.86 -15.58 -3.09
N ALA A 158 3.34 -14.41 -3.47
CA ALA A 158 3.49 -13.27 -2.58
C ALA A 158 3.58 -11.95 -3.36
N PRO A 159 3.20 -10.81 -2.76
CA PRO A 159 3.45 -9.50 -3.33
C PRO A 159 4.95 -9.21 -3.39
N ALA A 160 5.37 -8.37 -4.34
CA ALA A 160 6.73 -7.86 -4.38
C ALA A 160 7.02 -6.97 -3.16
N MET A 161 8.31 -6.83 -2.79
CA MET A 161 8.70 -5.94 -1.70
C MET A 161 9.14 -4.58 -2.23
N GLY A 162 8.54 -3.50 -1.69
CA GLY A 162 8.97 -2.13 -1.90
C GLY A 162 9.94 -1.67 -0.80
N ARG A 163 11.18 -1.35 -1.18
CA ARG A 163 12.22 -0.83 -0.27
C ARG A 163 13.08 0.25 -0.98
N PRO A 164 13.14 1.49 -0.45
CA PRO A 164 12.47 2.06 0.73
C PRO A 164 10.94 2.11 0.61
N ALA A 165 10.23 2.65 1.62
CA ALA A 165 8.77 2.66 1.64
C ALA A 165 8.15 3.22 0.36
N CYS A 166 8.63 4.36 -0.12
CA CYS A 166 8.13 5.01 -1.34
C CYS A 166 8.33 4.19 -2.62
N ALA A 167 9.26 3.23 -2.63
CA ALA A 167 9.49 2.35 -3.78
C ALA A 167 8.36 1.33 -4.02
N VAL A 168 7.41 1.17 -3.10
CA VAL A 168 6.24 0.31 -3.30
C VAL A 168 5.40 0.79 -4.49
N VAL A 169 5.31 2.11 -4.68
CA VAL A 169 4.52 2.72 -5.77
C VAL A 169 5.12 2.43 -7.15
N PRO A 170 6.40 2.79 -7.44
CA PRO A 170 7.00 2.44 -8.71
C PRO A 170 7.13 0.93 -8.92
N GLN A 171 7.26 0.13 -7.85
CA GLN A 171 7.22 -1.33 -7.98
C GLN A 171 5.90 -1.80 -8.58
N VAL A 172 4.77 -1.29 -8.11
CA VAL A 172 3.45 -1.60 -8.66
C VAL A 172 3.30 -1.10 -10.08
N MET A 173 3.66 0.16 -10.31
CA MET A 173 3.52 0.81 -11.62
C MET A 173 4.32 0.12 -12.73
N ASN A 174 5.58 -0.21 -12.43
CA ASN A 174 6.47 -0.81 -13.43
C ASN A 174 6.16 -2.27 -13.72
N THR A 175 5.55 -2.98 -12.77
CA THR A 175 5.30 -4.42 -12.89
C THR A 175 3.84 -4.77 -13.15
N GLY A 176 2.90 -3.87 -12.84
CA GLY A 176 1.47 -4.18 -12.83
C GLY A 176 1.07 -5.24 -11.79
N ARG A 177 1.87 -5.39 -10.73
CA ARG A 177 1.68 -6.39 -9.67
C ARG A 177 1.62 -5.72 -8.30
N ALA A 178 0.88 -6.33 -7.38
CA ALA A 178 0.82 -5.86 -6.00
C ALA A 178 2.20 -5.88 -5.33
N ALA A 179 2.39 -4.95 -4.41
CA ALA A 179 3.60 -4.86 -3.63
C ALA A 179 3.32 -4.55 -2.17
N LEU A 180 4.21 -5.01 -1.29
CA LEU A 180 4.17 -4.78 0.15
C LEU A 180 5.42 -3.99 0.57
N SER A 181 5.28 -3.03 1.47
CA SER A 181 6.41 -2.39 2.14
C SER A 181 6.22 -2.44 3.64
N LEU A 182 7.26 -2.87 4.33
CA LEU A 182 7.33 -2.78 5.80
C LEU A 182 7.69 -1.36 6.29
N GLY A 183 7.77 -0.40 5.38
CA GLY A 183 8.21 0.95 5.67
C GLY A 183 9.73 1.11 5.57
N CYS A 184 10.22 2.21 6.11
CA CYS A 184 11.64 2.50 6.24
C CYS A 184 11.87 3.28 7.54
N CYS A 185 13.14 3.47 7.93
CA CYS A 185 13.49 4.23 9.12
C CYS A 185 12.87 5.64 9.11
N GLY A 186 12.83 6.32 7.97
CA GLY A 186 12.19 7.63 7.82
C GLY A 186 10.70 7.60 8.10
N ALA A 187 9.96 6.65 7.53
CA ALA A 187 8.52 6.52 7.75
C ALA A 187 8.17 6.18 9.21
N ARG A 188 9.00 5.39 9.88
CA ARG A 188 8.75 4.95 11.27
C ARG A 188 9.29 5.91 12.31
N ALA A 189 10.59 6.24 12.24
CA ALA A 189 11.26 7.01 13.28
C ALA A 189 11.19 8.52 13.07
N TYR A 190 11.24 8.99 11.82
CA TYR A 190 11.26 10.41 11.50
C TYR A 190 9.86 11.01 11.38
N LEU A 191 8.99 10.37 10.62
CA LEU A 191 7.63 10.87 10.35
C LEU A 191 6.57 10.29 11.28
N ASN A 192 6.85 9.11 11.84
CA ASN A 192 5.93 8.37 12.70
C ASN A 192 4.54 8.10 12.07
N ILE A 193 4.52 7.88 10.75
CA ILE A 193 3.30 7.55 10.01
C ILE A 193 2.96 6.07 10.01
N LEU A 194 3.93 5.22 10.35
CA LEU A 194 3.77 3.77 10.47
C LEU A 194 4.12 3.32 11.88
N THR A 195 3.14 2.80 12.60
CA THR A 195 3.39 2.09 13.86
C THR A 195 4.07 0.75 13.60
N ASP A 196 4.58 0.09 14.64
CA ASP A 196 5.32 -1.18 14.51
C ASP A 196 4.49 -2.29 13.88
N SER A 197 3.16 -2.26 14.06
CA SER A 197 2.23 -3.26 13.54
C SER A 197 1.70 -2.96 12.14
N VAL A 198 1.99 -1.79 11.56
CA VAL A 198 1.44 -1.35 10.27
C VAL A 198 2.47 -1.47 9.15
N ALA A 199 2.03 -2.01 8.03
CA ALA A 199 2.73 -2.06 6.75
C ALA A 199 1.90 -1.34 5.67
N ILE A 200 2.49 -1.12 4.51
CA ILE A 200 1.81 -0.56 3.34
C ILE A 200 1.64 -1.67 2.32
N PHE A 201 0.41 -1.90 1.89
CA PHE A 201 0.10 -2.77 0.76
C PHE A 201 -0.38 -1.93 -0.42
N ALA A 202 0.15 -2.19 -1.60
CA ALA A 202 -0.14 -1.43 -2.81
C ALA A 202 -0.77 -2.34 -3.88
N ILE A 203 -1.92 -1.94 -4.41
CA ILE A 203 -2.68 -2.66 -5.42
C ILE A 203 -2.59 -1.87 -6.73
N PRO A 204 -2.33 -2.52 -7.90
CA PRO A 204 -2.45 -1.85 -9.19
C PRO A 204 -3.89 -1.36 -9.42
N GLY A 205 -4.07 -0.09 -9.77
CA GLY A 205 -5.40 0.48 -10.01
C GLY A 205 -6.21 -0.27 -11.08
N ALA A 206 -5.52 -0.74 -12.12
CA ALA A 206 -6.14 -1.54 -13.19
C ALA A 206 -6.70 -2.90 -12.73
N LYS A 207 -6.33 -3.38 -11.54
CA LYS A 207 -6.79 -4.65 -10.96
C LYS A 207 -7.66 -4.46 -9.72
N LEU A 208 -7.99 -3.22 -9.38
CA LEU A 208 -8.68 -2.87 -8.13
C LEU A 208 -10.00 -3.64 -7.93
N GLU A 209 -10.84 -3.73 -8.95
CA GLU A 209 -12.12 -4.46 -8.89
C GLU A 209 -11.90 -5.96 -8.59
N ALA A 210 -10.96 -6.59 -9.30
CA ALA A 210 -10.65 -8.00 -9.09
C ALA A 210 -10.11 -8.26 -7.68
N TYR A 211 -9.29 -7.35 -7.16
CA TYR A 211 -8.81 -7.41 -5.77
C TYR A 211 -9.95 -7.23 -4.77
N ALA A 212 -10.82 -6.24 -4.94
CA ALA A 212 -11.95 -5.99 -4.04
C ALA A 212 -12.87 -7.21 -3.96
N GLU A 213 -13.25 -7.78 -5.12
CA GLU A 213 -14.06 -9.01 -5.17
C GLU A 213 -13.40 -10.17 -4.39
N ARG A 214 -12.10 -10.42 -4.63
CA ARG A 214 -11.40 -11.52 -3.95
C ARG A 214 -11.20 -11.28 -2.47
N ILE A 215 -10.87 -10.06 -2.07
CA ILE A 215 -10.72 -9.68 -0.66
C ILE A 215 -12.04 -9.89 0.10
N VAL A 216 -13.16 -9.43 -0.43
CA VAL A 216 -14.48 -9.63 0.18
C VAL A 216 -14.81 -11.12 0.34
N ALA A 217 -14.55 -11.93 -0.69
CA ALA A 217 -14.78 -13.37 -0.63
C ALA A 217 -13.87 -14.07 0.39
N LEU A 218 -12.58 -13.71 0.41
CA LEU A 218 -11.58 -14.27 1.33
C LEU A 218 -11.83 -13.86 2.78
N ALA A 219 -12.26 -12.64 3.04
CA ALA A 219 -12.61 -12.19 4.38
C ALA A 219 -13.77 -13.01 4.96
N LYS A 220 -14.81 -13.28 4.15
CA LYS A 220 -15.93 -14.16 4.54
C LYS A 220 -15.45 -15.58 4.81
N ALA A 221 -14.63 -16.14 3.93
CA ALA A 221 -14.07 -17.48 4.13
C ALA A 221 -13.19 -17.55 5.39
N ASN A 222 -12.35 -16.54 5.61
CA ASN A 222 -11.49 -16.46 6.79
C ASN A 222 -12.29 -16.40 8.09
N ALA A 223 -13.42 -15.71 8.13
CA ALA A 223 -14.31 -15.68 9.29
C ALA A 223 -14.89 -17.08 9.60
N VAL A 224 -15.24 -17.86 8.60
CA VAL A 224 -15.71 -19.26 8.78
C VAL A 224 -14.57 -20.13 9.27
N LEU A 225 -13.37 -20.01 8.70
CA LEU A 225 -12.19 -20.75 9.13
C LEU A 225 -11.76 -20.40 10.56
N ALA A 226 -11.91 -19.16 10.98
CA ALA A 226 -11.65 -18.76 12.36
C ALA A 226 -12.56 -19.52 13.34
N ARG A 227 -13.87 -19.60 13.06
CA ARG A 227 -14.82 -20.39 13.86
C ARG A 227 -14.47 -21.88 13.88
N PHE A 228 -14.10 -22.45 12.72
CA PHE A 228 -13.64 -23.83 12.64
C PHE A 228 -12.44 -24.08 13.56
N HIS A 229 -11.44 -23.18 13.53
CA HIS A 229 -10.26 -23.33 14.37
C HIS A 229 -10.54 -23.10 15.86
N GLU A 230 -11.51 -22.26 16.21
CA GLU A 230 -11.96 -22.08 17.61
C GLU A 230 -12.62 -23.35 18.16
N ILE A 231 -13.50 -23.98 17.38
CA ILE A 231 -14.11 -25.26 17.74
C ILE A 231 -13.01 -26.29 18.00
N ARG A 232 -12.10 -26.46 17.04
CA ARG A 232 -10.99 -27.39 17.12
C ARG A 232 -10.08 -27.12 18.34
N ARG A 233 -9.74 -25.86 18.59
CA ARG A 233 -8.94 -25.46 19.76
C ARG A 233 -9.63 -25.82 21.08
N ARG A 234 -10.93 -25.59 21.20
CA ARG A 234 -11.72 -25.93 22.37
C ARG A 234 -11.71 -27.41 22.62
N ASP A 235 -11.94 -28.25 21.60
CA ASP A 235 -11.99 -29.71 21.72
C ASP A 235 -10.61 -30.27 22.12
N ILE A 236 -9.52 -29.76 21.53
CA ILE A 236 -8.16 -30.14 21.93
C ILE A 236 -7.89 -29.73 23.39
N GLY A 237 -8.32 -28.55 23.81
CA GLY A 237 -8.20 -28.06 25.18
C GLY A 237 -8.97 -28.89 26.19
N ALA A 238 -10.05 -29.57 25.76
CA ALA A 238 -10.81 -30.52 26.56
C ALA A 238 -10.19 -31.95 26.56
N GLY A 239 -9.04 -32.14 25.93
CA GLY A 239 -8.37 -33.46 25.89
C GLY A 239 -8.85 -34.37 24.76
N HIS A 240 -9.65 -33.86 23.84
CA HIS A 240 -10.09 -34.62 22.67
C HIS A 240 -9.05 -34.55 21.55
N GLN A 241 -9.13 -35.47 20.59
CA GLN A 241 -8.31 -35.48 19.37
C GLN A 241 -9.22 -35.45 18.13
N PRO A 242 -9.93 -34.34 17.87
CA PRO A 242 -10.88 -34.24 16.77
C PRO A 242 -10.16 -34.36 15.41
N THR A 243 -10.75 -35.13 14.51
CA THR A 243 -10.36 -35.09 13.11
C THR A 243 -10.81 -33.75 12.48
N VAL A 244 -10.30 -33.45 11.29
CA VAL A 244 -10.80 -32.30 10.50
C VAL A 244 -12.30 -32.44 10.23
N GLN A 245 -12.76 -33.66 9.92
CA GLN A 245 -14.15 -33.93 9.61
C GLN A 245 -15.08 -33.73 10.84
N ASP A 246 -14.65 -34.14 12.03
CA ASP A 246 -15.42 -33.91 13.27
C ASP A 246 -15.60 -32.40 13.52
N SER A 247 -14.53 -31.63 13.35
CA SER A 247 -14.57 -30.18 13.54
C SER A 247 -15.44 -29.47 12.50
N LEU A 248 -15.43 -29.93 11.24
CA LEU A 248 -16.31 -29.40 10.16
C LEU A 248 -17.78 -29.72 10.47
N GLN A 249 -18.07 -30.93 10.91
CA GLN A 249 -19.45 -31.33 11.27
C GLN A 249 -19.97 -30.50 12.45
N ALA A 250 -19.14 -30.26 13.46
CA ALA A 250 -19.48 -29.37 14.57
C ALA A 250 -19.74 -27.92 14.13
N LEU A 251 -18.97 -27.40 13.18
CA LEU A 251 -19.18 -26.07 12.58
C LEU A 251 -20.54 -25.98 11.85
N MET A 252 -20.93 -27.02 11.13
CA MET A 252 -22.19 -27.07 10.38
C MET A 252 -23.44 -27.24 11.24
N ASN A 253 -23.29 -27.81 12.42
CA ASN A 253 -24.40 -28.09 13.34
C ASN A 253 -24.63 -26.98 14.38
N GLY A 254 -23.77 -25.96 14.46
CA GLY A 254 -23.85 -24.84 15.39
C GLY A 254 -24.00 -23.50 14.72
#